data_34b091f90dcad4850ef57959baf836fb
#
_entry.id   34b091f90dcad4850ef57959baf836fb
#
_cell.length_a   1.000
_cell.length_b   1.000
_cell.length_c   1.000
_cell.angle_alpha   90.00
_cell.angle_beta   90.00
_cell.angle_gamma   90.00
#
_symmetry.space_group_name_H-M   'P 1'
#
loop_
_entity.id
_entity.type
_entity.pdbx_description
1 polymer ?
#
loop_
_entity_poly.entity_id
_entity_poly.type
_entity_poly.pdbx_seq_one_letter_code
_entity_poly.pdbx_strand_id
1 'polypeptide(L)'
;MIIILTQCFPPKIGGIENLIENLAIELSKTHEILVLADQHDKKNDSYYDLKYEKNIRIKRISGIKFFRKRKKFSELKKLLSSNKISHVIGDSWKSFELTIDTLNSSSISSVCLAHGNELIASKSSKKFRVISILNKVTQIVTNSNFTLNLVKDIGITNQNITCIYPGALNTNHLNEEIISNINGQPVITTLARLEKRKGHAYILSAIAKLKSEYPNILYVIAGSGVEFENLKKITLELDIVKNVVFLGDINENQKKYLFKNTNLMVMPTLDESKKNSIEGFGIAYLEAAYYGIPSIASNVGGTPEAVIHNETGIIISDMSELYNSLKELLSNKSKLNELGQKAKLKIGRASCRERV
;
A
#
# COMPACT_ATOMS: atom_id res chain seq x y z
N MET A 1 -15.72 20.09 -9.42
CA MET A 1 -15.82 18.68 -9.00
C MET A 1 -14.62 17.90 -9.53
N ILE A 2 -14.04 16.99 -8.73
CA ILE A 2 -12.99 16.06 -9.13
C ILE A 2 -13.59 14.67 -9.26
N ILE A 3 -13.23 13.93 -10.31
CA ILE A 3 -13.62 12.52 -10.50
C ILE A 3 -12.42 11.62 -10.22
N ILE A 4 -12.61 10.58 -9.42
CA ILE A 4 -11.62 9.52 -9.19
C ILE A 4 -12.08 8.25 -9.92
N LEU A 5 -11.28 7.78 -10.87
CA LEU A 5 -11.50 6.53 -11.60
C LEU A 5 -10.66 5.43 -10.95
N THR A 6 -11.29 4.42 -10.35
CA THR A 6 -10.53 3.37 -9.66
C THR A 6 -11.11 1.98 -9.87
N GLN A 7 -10.21 0.98 -9.89
CA GLN A 7 -10.54 -0.44 -9.78
C GLN A 7 -10.37 -0.92 -8.33
N CYS A 8 -9.68 -0.12 -7.52
CA CYS A 8 -9.22 -0.43 -6.17
C CYS A 8 -9.84 0.57 -5.18
N PHE A 9 -10.96 0.20 -4.55
CA PHE A 9 -11.60 1.03 -3.53
C PHE A 9 -12.16 0.13 -2.40
N PRO A 10 -12.10 0.57 -1.13
CA PRO A 10 -12.70 -0.18 -0.03
C PRO A 10 -14.20 -0.48 -0.24
N PRO A 11 -14.74 -1.53 0.39
CA PRO A 11 -14.18 -2.34 1.49
C PRO A 11 -13.13 -3.38 1.07
N LYS A 12 -12.77 -3.45 -0.20
CA LYS A 12 -11.64 -4.31 -0.60
C LYS A 12 -10.35 -3.84 0.08
N ILE A 13 -9.65 -4.78 0.73
CA ILE A 13 -8.45 -4.50 1.52
C ILE A 13 -7.20 -4.44 0.63
N GLY A 14 -6.38 -3.41 0.81
CA GLY A 14 -5.11 -3.24 0.11
C GLY A 14 -4.54 -1.84 0.25
N GLY A 15 -3.24 -1.69 0.03
CA GLY A 15 -2.56 -0.40 0.17
C GLY A 15 -3.03 0.66 -0.84
N ILE A 16 -3.35 0.26 -2.09
CA ILE A 16 -3.86 1.18 -3.11
C ILE A 16 -5.30 1.59 -2.77
N GLU A 17 -6.12 0.66 -2.29
CA GLU A 17 -7.48 0.90 -1.85
C GLU A 17 -7.52 1.98 -0.77
N ASN A 18 -6.71 1.82 0.28
CA ASN A 18 -6.59 2.78 1.37
C ASN A 18 -6.02 4.13 0.89
N LEU A 19 -5.04 4.11 -0.01
CA LEU A 19 -4.48 5.33 -0.60
C LEU A 19 -5.54 6.15 -1.35
N ILE A 20 -6.35 5.50 -2.20
CA ILE A 20 -7.39 6.16 -2.99
C ILE A 20 -8.52 6.68 -2.09
N GLU A 21 -8.88 5.94 -1.05
CA GLU A 21 -9.85 6.38 -0.06
C GLU A 21 -9.38 7.64 0.67
N ASN A 22 -8.15 7.61 1.20
CA ASN A 22 -7.59 8.75 1.92
C ASN A 22 -7.44 9.97 1.02
N LEU A 23 -7.04 9.77 -0.24
CA LEU A 23 -7.00 10.84 -1.23
C LEU A 23 -8.39 11.45 -1.46
N ALA A 24 -9.44 10.62 -1.59
CA ALA A 24 -10.81 11.11 -1.74
C ALA A 24 -11.26 11.92 -0.51
N ILE A 25 -10.97 11.43 0.70
CA ILE A 25 -11.31 12.10 1.95
C ILE A 25 -10.57 13.45 2.07
N GLU A 26 -9.27 13.50 1.81
CA GLU A 26 -8.51 14.75 1.90
C GLU A 26 -8.97 15.79 0.86
N LEU A 27 -9.18 15.38 -0.38
CA LEU A 27 -9.67 16.27 -1.43
C LEU A 27 -11.11 16.76 -1.17
N SER A 28 -11.93 15.96 -0.48
CA SER A 28 -13.32 16.34 -0.17
C SER A 28 -13.45 17.52 0.80
N LYS A 29 -12.38 17.86 1.52
CA LYS A 29 -12.35 19.02 2.41
C LYS A 29 -12.48 20.35 1.65
N THR A 30 -12.09 20.36 0.37
CA THR A 30 -12.08 21.57 -0.47
C THR A 30 -12.80 21.41 -1.79
N HIS A 31 -13.12 20.19 -2.19
CA HIS A 31 -13.73 19.89 -3.49
C HIS A 31 -14.87 18.88 -3.37
N GLU A 32 -15.81 18.96 -4.27
CA GLU A 32 -16.78 17.88 -4.52
C GLU A 32 -16.09 16.70 -5.21
N ILE A 33 -16.19 15.51 -4.64
CA ILE A 33 -15.55 14.28 -5.14
C ILE A 33 -16.60 13.29 -5.63
N LEU A 34 -16.39 12.75 -6.82
CA LEU A 34 -17.12 11.59 -7.33
C LEU A 34 -16.15 10.44 -7.59
N VAL A 35 -16.32 9.35 -6.85
CA VAL A 35 -15.54 8.12 -7.07
C VAL A 35 -16.32 7.16 -7.98
N LEU A 36 -15.78 6.85 -9.15
CA LEU A 36 -16.29 5.79 -10.02
C LEU A 36 -15.47 4.52 -9.74
N ALA A 37 -15.96 3.69 -8.82
CA ALA A 37 -15.28 2.49 -8.36
C ALA A 37 -15.86 1.20 -8.98
N ASP A 38 -15.03 0.14 -9.06
CA ASP A 38 -15.54 -1.20 -9.36
C ASP A 38 -16.40 -1.71 -8.19
N GLN A 39 -17.52 -2.38 -8.50
CA GLN A 39 -18.30 -3.11 -7.52
C GLN A 39 -17.67 -4.50 -7.32
N HIS A 40 -17.40 -4.86 -6.08
CA HIS A 40 -16.85 -6.17 -5.70
C HIS A 40 -17.90 -7.03 -5.00
N ASP A 41 -18.58 -6.47 -3.99
CA ASP A 41 -19.69 -7.11 -3.27
C ASP A 41 -20.78 -6.07 -3.04
N LYS A 42 -21.95 -6.28 -3.67
CA LYS A 42 -23.04 -5.29 -3.65
C LYS A 42 -23.48 -4.90 -2.24
N LYS A 43 -23.61 -5.87 -1.34
CA LYS A 43 -24.08 -5.64 0.03
C LYS A 43 -23.04 -4.90 0.86
N ASN A 44 -21.81 -5.42 0.88
CA ASN A 44 -20.71 -4.84 1.66
C ASN A 44 -20.28 -3.49 1.10
N ASP A 45 -20.21 -3.32 -0.23
CA ASP A 45 -19.90 -2.05 -0.87
C ASP A 45 -20.89 -0.96 -0.46
N SER A 46 -22.22 -1.25 -0.57
CA SER A 46 -23.26 -0.28 -0.23
C SER A 46 -23.26 0.11 1.24
N TYR A 47 -23.04 -0.85 2.14
CA TYR A 47 -22.93 -0.57 3.58
C TYR A 47 -21.69 0.30 3.88
N TYR A 48 -20.56 -0.02 3.25
CA TYR A 48 -19.34 0.73 3.43
C TYR A 48 -19.47 2.18 2.94
N ASP A 49 -20.17 2.40 1.83
CA ASP A 49 -20.34 3.72 1.23
C ASP A 49 -21.17 4.68 2.09
N LEU A 50 -21.96 4.17 3.05
CA LEU A 50 -22.76 5.00 3.96
C LEU A 50 -21.95 5.86 4.93
N LYS A 51 -20.69 5.55 5.15
CA LYS A 51 -19.83 6.30 6.08
C LYS A 51 -19.32 7.65 5.53
N TYR A 52 -19.45 7.85 4.20
CA TYR A 52 -18.92 9.07 3.59
C TYR A 52 -19.86 10.27 3.73
N GLU A 53 -19.25 11.42 3.92
CA GLU A 53 -19.97 12.70 4.03
C GLU A 53 -20.51 13.17 2.67
N LYS A 54 -21.33 14.22 2.69
CA LYS A 54 -22.02 14.77 1.50
C LYS A 54 -21.11 15.18 0.34
N ASN A 55 -19.84 15.50 0.63
CA ASN A 55 -18.88 15.94 -0.38
C ASN A 55 -18.23 14.78 -1.16
N ILE A 56 -18.43 13.53 -0.73
CA ILE A 56 -17.95 12.34 -1.43
C ILE A 56 -19.14 11.53 -1.91
N ARG A 57 -19.29 11.42 -3.23
CA ARG A 57 -20.27 10.53 -3.85
C ARG A 57 -19.55 9.34 -4.46
N ILE A 58 -20.04 8.13 -4.18
CA ILE A 58 -19.48 6.90 -4.73
C ILE A 58 -20.49 6.27 -5.67
N LYS A 59 -20.04 5.97 -6.88
CA LYS A 59 -20.80 5.20 -7.86
C LYS A 59 -20.08 3.90 -8.15
N ARG A 60 -20.67 2.80 -7.68
CA ARG A 60 -20.15 1.44 -7.90
C ARG A 60 -20.59 0.92 -9.26
N ILE A 61 -19.64 0.41 -10.03
CA ILE A 61 -19.89 -0.11 -11.38
C ILE A 61 -19.81 -1.63 -11.36
N SER A 62 -20.96 -2.27 -11.58
CA SER A 62 -21.14 -3.73 -11.58
C SER A 62 -20.82 -4.38 -12.93
N GLY A 63 -20.61 -5.70 -12.90
CA GLY A 63 -20.42 -6.55 -14.07
C GLY A 63 -19.00 -7.10 -14.18
N ILE A 64 -18.72 -7.86 -15.24
CA ILE A 64 -17.40 -8.42 -15.50
C ILE A 64 -16.41 -7.30 -15.89
N LYS A 65 -15.11 -7.51 -15.63
CA LYS A 65 -14.05 -6.52 -15.73
C LYS A 65 -14.05 -5.72 -17.06
N PHE A 66 -14.24 -6.39 -18.17
CA PHE A 66 -14.24 -5.75 -19.49
C PHE A 66 -15.41 -4.75 -19.66
N PHE A 67 -16.62 -5.15 -19.24
CA PHE A 67 -17.81 -4.28 -19.33
C PHE A 67 -17.78 -3.16 -18.29
N ARG A 68 -17.16 -3.37 -17.11
CA ARG A 68 -17.00 -2.30 -16.11
C ARG A 68 -16.22 -1.12 -16.67
N LYS A 69 -15.13 -1.34 -17.41
CA LYS A 69 -14.38 -0.25 -18.05
C LYS A 69 -15.25 0.57 -19.01
N ARG A 70 -16.04 -0.10 -19.86
CA ARG A 70 -16.94 0.58 -20.81
C ARG A 70 -18.06 1.34 -20.09
N LYS A 71 -18.64 0.75 -19.04
CA LYS A 71 -19.65 1.42 -18.23
C LYS A 71 -19.08 2.67 -17.54
N LYS A 72 -17.90 2.60 -16.92
CA LYS A 72 -17.22 3.78 -16.36
C LYS A 72 -17.01 4.87 -17.41
N PHE A 73 -16.57 4.50 -18.60
CA PHE A 73 -16.41 5.43 -19.70
C PHE A 73 -17.72 6.09 -20.11
N SER A 74 -18.82 5.32 -20.24
CA SER A 74 -20.15 5.84 -20.52
C SER A 74 -20.63 6.82 -19.45
N GLU A 75 -20.43 6.47 -18.17
CA GLU A 75 -20.77 7.37 -17.07
C GLU A 75 -19.94 8.66 -17.09
N LEU A 76 -18.64 8.55 -17.33
CA LEU A 76 -17.78 9.72 -17.46
C LEU A 76 -18.25 10.64 -18.59
N LYS A 77 -18.62 10.12 -19.77
CA LYS A 77 -19.14 10.92 -20.87
C LYS A 77 -20.41 11.68 -20.51
N LYS A 78 -21.35 11.05 -19.80
CA LYS A 78 -22.56 11.72 -19.31
C LYS A 78 -22.23 12.87 -18.36
N LEU A 79 -21.24 12.66 -17.49
CA LEU A 79 -20.82 13.68 -16.52
C LEU A 79 -20.10 14.86 -17.19
N LEU A 80 -19.31 14.61 -18.24
CA LEU A 80 -18.62 15.65 -18.99
C LEU A 80 -19.60 16.62 -19.68
N SER A 81 -20.77 16.13 -20.10
CA SER A 81 -21.80 16.97 -20.73
C SER A 81 -22.66 17.77 -19.77
N SER A 82 -22.70 17.41 -18.48
CA SER A 82 -23.64 17.95 -17.50
C SER A 82 -23.01 18.65 -16.29
N ASN A 83 -21.69 18.52 -16.09
CA ASN A 83 -21.03 19.01 -14.89
C ASN A 83 -19.73 19.76 -15.20
N LYS A 84 -19.38 20.73 -14.34
CA LYS A 84 -18.08 21.40 -14.34
C LYS A 84 -17.04 20.47 -13.66
N ILE A 85 -16.39 19.62 -14.45
CA ILE A 85 -15.31 18.77 -13.99
C ILE A 85 -13.99 19.50 -14.17
N SER A 86 -13.21 19.61 -13.11
CA SER A 86 -11.89 20.25 -13.15
C SER A 86 -10.78 19.23 -13.42
N HIS A 87 -10.83 18.08 -12.76
CA HIS A 87 -9.79 17.06 -12.84
C HIS A 87 -10.38 15.65 -12.82
N VAL A 88 -9.67 14.73 -13.47
CA VAL A 88 -9.91 13.29 -13.38
C VAL A 88 -8.65 12.61 -12.89
N ILE A 89 -8.72 11.94 -11.73
CA ILE A 89 -7.62 11.20 -11.13
C ILE A 89 -7.84 9.72 -11.38
N GLY A 90 -6.84 9.01 -11.91
CA GLY A 90 -6.88 7.56 -12.11
C GLY A 90 -5.93 6.83 -11.17
N ASP A 91 -6.39 5.75 -10.56
CA ASP A 91 -5.57 4.88 -9.69
C ASP A 91 -4.42 4.19 -10.43
N SER A 92 -4.45 4.17 -11.75
CA SER A 92 -3.40 3.65 -12.61
C SER A 92 -3.66 4.02 -14.08
N TRP A 93 -2.67 3.80 -14.95
CA TRP A 93 -2.84 3.98 -16.39
C TRP A 93 -4.05 3.22 -16.98
N LYS A 94 -4.44 2.09 -16.36
CA LYS A 94 -5.58 1.29 -16.81
C LYS A 94 -6.92 2.01 -16.72
N SER A 95 -7.04 2.97 -15.80
CA SER A 95 -8.24 3.80 -15.65
C SER A 95 -8.41 4.78 -16.81
N PHE A 96 -7.33 5.08 -17.53
CA PHE A 96 -7.33 5.99 -18.66
C PHE A 96 -7.43 5.32 -20.04
N GLU A 97 -7.39 3.97 -20.13
CA GLU A 97 -7.35 3.24 -21.42
C GLU A 97 -8.48 3.61 -22.38
N LEU A 98 -9.66 3.91 -21.90
CA LEU A 98 -10.81 4.27 -22.74
C LEU A 98 -11.20 5.76 -22.61
N THR A 99 -10.62 6.48 -21.67
CA THR A 99 -11.09 7.80 -21.27
C THR A 99 -10.18 8.94 -21.70
N ILE A 100 -8.87 8.67 -21.89
CA ILE A 100 -7.87 9.72 -22.06
C ILE A 100 -8.12 10.61 -23.30
N ASP A 101 -8.48 10.03 -24.44
CA ASP A 101 -8.71 10.82 -25.66
C ASP A 101 -9.94 11.74 -25.51
N THR A 102 -10.98 11.27 -24.80
CA THR A 102 -12.16 12.08 -24.51
C THR A 102 -11.85 13.20 -23.52
N LEU A 103 -11.01 12.93 -22.50
CA LEU A 103 -10.59 13.96 -21.54
C LEU A 103 -9.78 15.07 -22.21
N ASN A 104 -8.83 14.68 -23.08
CA ASN A 104 -8.02 15.63 -23.83
C ASN A 104 -8.87 16.48 -24.78
N SER A 105 -9.83 15.86 -25.49
CA SER A 105 -10.77 16.60 -26.37
C SER A 105 -11.67 17.56 -25.60
N SER A 106 -11.90 17.33 -24.31
CA SER A 106 -12.70 18.18 -23.43
C SER A 106 -11.85 19.14 -22.61
N SER A 107 -10.53 19.19 -22.83
CA SER A 107 -9.57 20.00 -22.06
C SER A 107 -9.62 19.77 -20.55
N ILE A 108 -9.94 18.55 -20.12
CA ILE A 108 -9.99 18.16 -18.70
C ILE A 108 -8.64 17.64 -18.25
N SER A 109 -8.12 18.20 -17.17
CA SER A 109 -6.87 17.78 -16.57
C SER A 109 -6.97 16.32 -16.05
N SER A 110 -6.00 15.48 -16.42
CA SER A 110 -5.92 14.06 -16.04
C SER A 110 -4.65 13.79 -15.24
N VAL A 111 -4.82 13.22 -14.04
CA VAL A 111 -3.72 12.86 -13.12
C VAL A 111 -3.69 11.34 -12.97
N CYS A 112 -2.59 10.72 -13.38
CA CYS A 112 -2.39 9.28 -13.27
C CYS A 112 -1.48 8.95 -12.09
N LEU A 113 -1.97 8.17 -11.13
CA LEU A 113 -1.14 7.61 -10.07
C LEU A 113 -0.36 6.40 -10.61
N ALA A 114 0.92 6.31 -10.24
CA ALA A 114 1.80 5.22 -10.61
C ALA A 114 2.44 4.61 -9.36
N HIS A 115 2.27 3.28 -9.21
CA HIS A 115 2.65 2.55 -8.00
C HIS A 115 3.81 1.56 -8.22
N GLY A 116 4.29 1.39 -9.46
CA GLY A 116 5.41 0.55 -9.86
C GLY A 116 4.97 -0.76 -10.53
N ASN A 117 4.25 -1.61 -9.84
CA ASN A 117 3.93 -2.97 -10.29
C ASN A 117 3.15 -3.03 -11.61
N GLU A 118 2.22 -2.12 -11.84
CA GLU A 118 1.41 -2.03 -13.06
C GLU A 118 2.21 -1.55 -14.29
N LEU A 119 3.37 -0.91 -14.05
CA LEU A 119 4.26 -0.41 -15.10
C LEU A 119 5.11 -1.53 -15.70
N ILE A 120 5.45 -2.55 -14.90
CA ILE A 120 6.25 -3.67 -15.37
C ILE A 120 5.48 -4.46 -16.42
N ALA A 121 6.06 -4.59 -17.59
CA ALA A 121 5.46 -5.24 -18.73
C ALA A 121 6.45 -6.17 -19.41
N SER A 122 6.25 -7.49 -19.27
CA SER A 122 6.99 -8.50 -20.02
C SER A 122 6.57 -8.59 -21.50
N LYS A 123 5.34 -8.15 -21.81
CA LYS A 123 4.80 -8.19 -23.19
C LYS A 123 4.89 -6.82 -23.86
N SER A 124 5.42 -6.77 -25.08
CA SER A 124 5.55 -5.54 -25.87
C SER A 124 4.23 -4.79 -26.05
N SER A 125 3.13 -5.52 -26.25
CA SER A 125 1.79 -4.92 -26.39
C SER A 125 1.31 -4.19 -25.12
N LYS A 126 1.62 -4.73 -23.92
CA LYS A 126 1.32 -4.04 -22.66
C LYS A 126 2.19 -2.81 -22.49
N LYS A 127 3.50 -2.92 -22.80
CA LYS A 127 4.45 -1.79 -22.72
C LYS A 127 4.00 -0.64 -23.62
N PHE A 128 3.64 -0.93 -24.86
CA PHE A 128 3.11 0.08 -25.80
C PHE A 128 1.87 0.80 -25.25
N ARG A 129 0.91 0.07 -24.69
CA ARG A 129 -0.30 0.67 -24.10
C ARG A 129 0.02 1.57 -22.92
N VAL A 130 0.93 1.16 -22.02
CA VAL A 130 1.38 1.98 -20.87
C VAL A 130 1.96 3.29 -21.39
N ILE A 131 2.92 3.23 -22.33
CA ILE A 131 3.59 4.40 -22.91
C ILE A 131 2.59 5.33 -23.59
N SER A 132 1.73 4.77 -24.45
CA SER A 132 0.73 5.56 -25.18
C SER A 132 -0.21 6.33 -24.26
N ILE A 133 -0.62 5.75 -23.14
CA ILE A 133 -1.54 6.40 -22.21
C ILE A 133 -0.83 7.40 -21.32
N LEU A 134 0.31 7.02 -20.73
CA LEU A 134 1.03 7.90 -19.82
C LEU A 134 1.61 9.14 -20.52
N ASN A 135 1.90 9.06 -21.82
CA ASN A 135 2.29 10.24 -22.60
C ASN A 135 1.12 11.19 -22.92
N LYS A 136 -0.12 10.73 -22.76
CA LYS A 136 -1.32 11.55 -23.03
C LYS A 136 -1.93 12.19 -21.79
N VAL A 137 -1.65 11.68 -20.58
CA VAL A 137 -2.16 12.27 -19.33
C VAL A 137 -1.49 13.62 -19.06
N THR A 138 -2.21 14.53 -18.40
CA THR A 138 -1.70 15.84 -18.05
C THR A 138 -0.56 15.75 -17.06
N GLN A 139 -0.68 14.84 -16.06
CA GLN A 139 0.34 14.66 -15.02
C GLN A 139 0.42 13.21 -14.58
N ILE A 140 1.64 12.75 -14.29
CA ILE A 140 1.93 11.47 -13.64
C ILE A 140 2.43 11.75 -12.22
N VAL A 141 1.81 11.09 -11.24
CA VAL A 141 2.25 11.14 -9.85
C VAL A 141 2.76 9.76 -9.45
N THR A 142 4.03 9.67 -9.10
CA THR A 142 4.67 8.43 -8.64
C THR A 142 4.76 8.39 -7.13
N ASN A 143 4.66 7.20 -6.54
CA ASN A 143 4.71 7.00 -5.10
C ASN A 143 6.14 6.89 -4.52
N SER A 144 7.16 6.91 -5.38
CA SER A 144 8.58 6.83 -5.02
C SER A 144 9.46 7.32 -6.16
N ASN A 145 10.71 7.68 -5.87
CA ASN A 145 11.72 7.95 -6.89
C ASN A 145 12.07 6.69 -7.68
N PHE A 146 12.03 5.52 -7.02
CA PHE A 146 12.14 4.24 -7.71
C PHE A 146 11.08 4.11 -8.82
N THR A 147 9.81 4.37 -8.50
CA THR A 147 8.71 4.33 -9.47
C THR A 147 8.86 5.43 -10.54
N LEU A 148 9.36 6.62 -10.16
CA LEU A 148 9.64 7.71 -11.10
C LEU A 148 10.71 7.28 -12.13
N ASN A 149 11.80 6.68 -11.68
CA ASN A 149 12.84 6.16 -12.57
C ASN A 149 12.28 5.06 -13.47
N LEU A 150 11.48 4.13 -12.93
CA LEU A 150 10.81 3.09 -13.71
C LEU A 150 9.91 3.67 -14.82
N VAL A 151 9.18 4.77 -14.54
CA VAL A 151 8.38 5.48 -15.56
C VAL A 151 9.27 6.01 -16.67
N LYS A 152 10.41 6.61 -16.34
CA LYS A 152 11.38 7.12 -17.32
C LYS A 152 12.01 5.99 -18.15
N ASP A 153 12.43 4.90 -17.52
CA ASP A 153 13.11 3.77 -18.12
C ASP A 153 12.25 3.00 -19.13
N ILE A 154 10.94 2.99 -18.94
CA ILE A 154 10.03 2.35 -19.91
C ILE A 154 9.82 3.18 -21.18
N GLY A 155 10.33 4.43 -21.23
CA GLY A 155 10.31 5.29 -22.40
C GLY A 155 9.15 6.29 -22.43
N ILE A 156 8.68 6.75 -21.27
CA ILE A 156 7.69 7.84 -21.15
C ILE A 156 8.39 9.17 -21.45
N THR A 157 7.79 9.95 -22.35
CA THR A 157 8.28 11.28 -22.77
C THR A 157 7.51 12.44 -22.13
N ASN A 158 6.44 12.15 -21.37
CA ASN A 158 5.71 13.15 -20.61
C ASN A 158 6.64 13.81 -19.59
N GLN A 159 6.73 15.14 -19.64
CA GLN A 159 7.61 15.92 -18.76
C GLN A 159 6.97 16.22 -17.40
N ASN A 160 5.65 16.08 -17.27
CA ASN A 160 4.92 16.37 -16.05
C ASN A 160 4.85 15.13 -15.17
N ILE A 161 5.98 14.77 -14.56
CA ILE A 161 6.10 13.65 -13.64
C ILE A 161 6.56 14.19 -12.28
N THR A 162 5.78 13.93 -11.24
CA THR A 162 6.10 14.35 -9.87
C THR A 162 6.12 13.14 -8.94
N CYS A 163 7.12 13.06 -8.08
CA CYS A 163 7.15 12.08 -6.99
C CYS A 163 6.48 12.66 -5.75
N ILE A 164 5.42 12.03 -5.29
CA ILE A 164 4.75 12.34 -4.02
C ILE A 164 4.69 11.06 -3.19
N TYR A 165 5.41 11.05 -2.08
CA TYR A 165 5.41 9.92 -1.17
C TYR A 165 4.03 9.72 -0.52
N PRO A 166 3.57 8.46 -0.37
CA PRO A 166 2.36 8.18 0.39
C PRO A 166 2.47 8.67 1.83
N GLY A 167 1.37 9.16 2.39
CA GLY A 167 1.25 9.46 3.81
C GLY A 167 0.74 8.25 4.62
N ALA A 168 0.92 8.29 5.93
CA ALA A 168 0.24 7.38 6.85
C ALA A 168 -1.14 7.95 7.21
N LEU A 169 -2.13 7.06 7.39
CA LEU A 169 -3.45 7.46 7.87
C LEU A 169 -3.36 8.00 9.30
N ASN A 170 -3.99 9.16 9.55
CA ASN A 170 -4.19 9.63 10.91
C ASN A 170 -5.26 8.76 11.61
N THR A 171 -4.83 7.95 12.56
CA THR A 171 -5.70 7.00 13.27
C THR A 171 -6.19 7.49 14.64
N ASN A 172 -6.00 8.77 14.96
CA ASN A 172 -6.38 9.31 16.28
C ASN A 172 -7.88 9.20 16.54
N HIS A 173 -8.69 9.34 15.49
CA HIS A 173 -10.16 9.25 15.55
C HIS A 173 -10.71 7.81 15.63
N LEU A 174 -9.86 6.80 15.39
CA LEU A 174 -10.28 5.39 15.43
C LEU A 174 -10.36 4.89 16.88
N ASN A 175 -11.29 3.98 17.15
CA ASN A 175 -11.30 3.21 18.37
C ASN A 175 -10.35 2.00 18.26
N GLU A 176 -9.87 1.49 19.41
CA GLU A 176 -9.11 0.25 19.42
C GLU A 176 -10.07 -0.94 19.51
N GLU A 177 -9.86 -1.92 18.65
CA GLU A 177 -10.55 -3.22 18.74
C GLU A 177 -9.53 -4.27 19.15
N ILE A 178 -9.71 -4.81 20.36
CA ILE A 178 -8.78 -5.75 20.99
C ILE A 178 -8.66 -7.03 20.19
N ILE A 179 -7.43 -7.49 19.98
CA ILE A 179 -7.11 -8.79 19.38
C ILE A 179 -6.57 -9.67 20.52
N SER A 180 -7.36 -10.64 20.96
CA SER A 180 -7.10 -11.45 22.18
C SER A 180 -5.82 -12.30 22.12
N ASN A 181 -5.31 -12.60 20.92
CA ASN A 181 -4.22 -13.56 20.72
C ASN A 181 -2.81 -12.91 20.66
N ILE A 182 -2.69 -11.61 21.00
CA ILE A 182 -1.40 -10.91 21.01
C ILE A 182 -0.87 -10.87 22.45
N ASN A 183 -0.31 -12.00 22.92
CA ASN A 183 0.13 -12.18 24.32
C ASN A 183 1.63 -12.53 24.42
N GLY A 184 2.45 -12.14 23.45
CA GLY A 184 3.89 -12.40 23.44
C GLY A 184 4.73 -11.16 23.70
N GLN A 185 6.05 -11.38 23.93
CA GLN A 185 7.01 -10.30 24.09
C GLN A 185 8.43 -10.83 23.73
N PRO A 186 9.16 -10.20 22.79
CA PRO A 186 8.73 -9.09 21.92
C PRO A 186 7.71 -9.51 20.85
N VAL A 187 6.91 -8.54 20.37
CA VAL A 187 5.98 -8.73 19.25
C VAL A 187 6.60 -8.24 17.96
N ILE A 188 6.74 -9.15 17.02
CA ILE A 188 7.17 -8.89 15.64
C ILE A 188 5.94 -8.93 14.75
N THR A 189 5.76 -7.95 13.86
CA THR A 189 4.56 -7.90 13.01
C THR A 189 4.92 -7.79 11.53
N THR A 190 4.17 -8.48 10.68
CA THR A 190 4.08 -8.20 9.25
C THR A 190 2.65 -7.89 8.88
N LEU A 191 2.42 -6.74 8.24
CA LEU A 191 1.14 -6.37 7.65
C LEU A 191 1.27 -6.41 6.13
N ALA A 192 0.89 -7.52 5.50
CA ALA A 192 1.02 -7.72 4.07
C ALA A 192 0.17 -8.88 3.57
N ARG A 193 -0.11 -8.90 2.26
CA ARG A 193 -0.66 -10.09 1.60
C ARG A 193 0.28 -11.28 1.78
N LEU A 194 -0.28 -12.47 1.98
CA LEU A 194 0.48 -13.71 2.09
C LEU A 194 0.91 -14.18 0.70
N GLU A 195 1.92 -13.51 0.17
CA GLU A 195 2.61 -13.82 -1.08
C GLU A 195 4.07 -14.19 -0.79
N LYS A 196 4.63 -15.12 -1.57
CA LYS A 196 6.02 -15.55 -1.42
C LYS A 196 6.99 -14.37 -1.37
N ARG A 197 6.74 -13.38 -2.21
CA ARG A 197 7.53 -12.15 -2.30
C ARG A 197 7.66 -11.38 -0.98
N LYS A 198 6.69 -11.49 -0.07
CA LYS A 198 6.71 -10.74 1.21
C LYS A 198 7.63 -11.32 2.28
N GLY A 199 8.27 -12.46 2.00
CA GLY A 199 9.36 -12.99 2.82
C GLY A 199 8.95 -13.62 4.15
N HIS A 200 7.66 -13.93 4.36
CA HIS A 200 7.17 -14.52 5.62
C HIS A 200 7.92 -15.78 6.05
N ALA A 201 8.26 -16.68 5.11
CA ALA A 201 8.98 -17.91 5.42
C ALA A 201 10.36 -17.67 6.03
N TYR A 202 11.07 -16.62 5.60
CA TYR A 202 12.36 -16.23 6.18
C TYR A 202 12.20 -15.71 7.61
N ILE A 203 11.12 -14.98 7.89
CA ILE A 203 10.81 -14.51 9.24
C ILE A 203 10.51 -15.69 10.14
N LEU A 204 9.68 -16.66 9.71
CA LEU A 204 9.40 -17.89 10.48
C LEU A 204 10.71 -18.63 10.83
N SER A 205 11.63 -18.78 9.87
CA SER A 205 12.94 -19.40 10.12
C SER A 205 13.79 -18.62 11.13
N ALA A 206 13.72 -17.27 11.11
CA ALA A 206 14.42 -16.43 12.08
C ALA A 206 13.80 -16.53 13.48
N ILE A 207 12.47 -16.54 13.60
CA ILE A 207 11.74 -16.72 14.86
C ILE A 207 12.09 -18.08 15.48
N ALA A 208 12.16 -19.17 14.68
CA ALA A 208 12.56 -20.47 15.16
C ALA A 208 13.95 -20.50 15.81
N LYS A 209 14.89 -19.72 15.29
CA LYS A 209 16.23 -19.55 15.88
C LYS A 209 16.23 -18.67 17.12
N LEU A 210 15.34 -17.68 17.19
CA LEU A 210 15.27 -16.73 18.29
C LEU A 210 14.47 -17.25 19.50
N LYS A 211 13.61 -18.28 19.34
CA LYS A 211 12.73 -18.77 20.42
C LYS A 211 13.49 -19.27 21.64
N SER A 212 14.73 -19.71 21.50
CA SER A 212 15.57 -20.13 22.64
C SER A 212 16.03 -18.97 23.52
N GLU A 213 16.31 -17.80 22.92
CA GLU A 213 16.72 -16.58 23.63
C GLU A 213 15.48 -15.77 24.09
N TYR A 214 14.39 -15.83 23.32
CA TYR A 214 13.12 -15.14 23.57
C TYR A 214 11.94 -16.12 23.55
N PRO A 215 11.73 -16.91 24.62
CA PRO A 215 10.69 -17.96 24.62
C PRO A 215 9.28 -17.46 24.35
N ASN A 216 8.99 -16.21 24.72
CA ASN A 216 7.70 -15.55 24.54
C ASN A 216 7.65 -14.65 23.29
N ILE A 217 8.64 -14.73 22.38
CA ILE A 217 8.59 -13.99 21.10
C ILE A 217 7.34 -14.36 20.34
N LEU A 218 6.66 -13.35 19.80
CA LEU A 218 5.44 -13.55 19.03
C LEU A 218 5.59 -12.92 17.65
N TYR A 219 5.40 -13.70 16.62
CA TYR A 219 5.29 -13.22 15.24
C TYR A 219 3.83 -13.15 14.82
N VAL A 220 3.32 -11.95 14.60
CA VAL A 220 1.94 -11.67 14.21
C VAL A 220 1.90 -11.39 12.72
N ILE A 221 1.13 -12.17 12.00
CA ILE A 221 0.96 -12.08 10.54
C ILE A 221 -0.45 -11.57 10.27
N ALA A 222 -0.55 -10.32 9.81
CA ALA A 222 -1.81 -9.70 9.42
C ALA A 222 -1.92 -9.60 7.89
N GLY A 223 -2.95 -10.20 7.34
CA GLY A 223 -3.26 -10.28 5.93
C GLY A 223 -3.65 -11.67 5.47
N SER A 224 -4.13 -11.77 4.24
CA SER A 224 -4.54 -13.02 3.60
C SER A 224 -3.78 -13.25 2.29
N GLY A 225 -3.79 -14.47 1.76
CA GLY A 225 -3.15 -14.77 0.48
C GLY A 225 -2.84 -16.24 0.26
N VAL A 226 -2.29 -16.52 -0.92
CA VAL A 226 -2.09 -17.90 -1.42
C VAL A 226 -1.06 -18.71 -0.63
N GLU A 227 -0.17 -18.06 0.11
CA GLU A 227 0.85 -18.73 0.92
C GLU A 227 0.35 -19.19 2.30
N PHE A 228 -0.91 -18.93 2.67
CA PHE A 228 -1.42 -19.20 4.02
C PHE A 228 -1.16 -20.65 4.48
N GLU A 229 -1.58 -21.65 3.69
CA GLU A 229 -1.41 -23.06 4.06
C GLU A 229 0.07 -23.47 4.09
N ASN A 230 0.88 -22.94 3.16
CA ASN A 230 2.32 -23.18 3.15
C ASN A 230 3.01 -22.61 4.39
N LEU A 231 2.66 -21.39 4.80
CA LEU A 231 3.22 -20.75 6.01
C LEU A 231 2.81 -21.48 7.28
N LYS A 232 1.57 -21.96 7.37
CA LYS A 232 1.12 -22.82 8.49
C LYS A 232 1.93 -24.11 8.58
N LYS A 233 2.16 -24.78 7.43
CA LYS A 233 2.99 -25.98 7.38
C LYS A 233 4.41 -25.72 7.88
N ILE A 234 5.06 -24.62 7.39
CA ILE A 234 6.40 -24.23 7.87
C ILE A 234 6.40 -23.95 9.38
N THR A 235 5.35 -23.34 9.91
CA THR A 235 5.21 -23.05 11.35
C THR A 235 5.18 -24.34 12.19
N LEU A 236 4.53 -25.38 11.68
CA LEU A 236 4.50 -26.71 12.32
C LEU A 236 5.86 -27.41 12.22
N GLU A 237 6.48 -27.42 11.04
CA GLU A 237 7.78 -28.05 10.79
C GLU A 237 8.90 -27.42 11.64
N LEU A 238 8.82 -26.11 11.92
CA LEU A 238 9.78 -25.39 12.75
C LEU A 238 9.46 -25.44 14.26
N ASP A 239 8.38 -26.12 14.66
CA ASP A 239 7.92 -26.21 16.06
C ASP A 239 7.78 -24.82 16.73
N ILE A 240 7.13 -23.86 16.04
CA ILE A 240 6.91 -22.48 16.52
C ILE A 240 5.43 -22.10 16.57
N VAL A 241 4.53 -23.06 16.65
CA VAL A 241 3.08 -22.79 16.64
C VAL A 241 2.67 -21.82 17.74
N LYS A 242 3.28 -21.89 18.91
CA LYS A 242 3.01 -21.00 20.05
C LYS A 242 3.57 -19.59 19.85
N ASN A 243 4.49 -19.40 18.93
CA ASN A 243 5.19 -18.15 18.64
C ASN A 243 4.62 -17.41 17.40
N VAL A 244 3.57 -17.94 16.77
CA VAL A 244 3.02 -17.39 15.53
C VAL A 244 1.50 -17.24 15.61
N VAL A 245 1.01 -16.07 15.23
CA VAL A 245 -0.42 -15.80 15.13
C VAL A 245 -0.74 -15.32 13.71
N PHE A 246 -1.68 -15.99 13.06
CA PHE A 246 -2.25 -15.58 11.77
C PHE A 246 -3.58 -14.89 12.03
N LEU A 247 -3.67 -13.58 11.74
CA LEU A 247 -4.88 -12.80 11.97
C LEU A 247 -5.84 -12.79 10.77
N GLY A 248 -5.34 -13.14 9.56
CA GLY A 248 -6.12 -12.87 8.35
C GLY A 248 -6.23 -11.37 8.09
N ASP A 249 -7.25 -10.99 7.33
CA ASP A 249 -7.52 -9.59 7.04
C ASP A 249 -8.08 -8.89 8.29
N ILE A 250 -7.53 -7.73 8.62
CA ILE A 250 -7.91 -6.93 9.79
C ILE A 250 -8.44 -5.56 9.35
N ASN A 251 -9.36 -5.00 10.12
CA ASN A 251 -9.88 -3.65 9.92
C ASN A 251 -8.95 -2.58 10.54
N GLU A 252 -9.26 -1.31 10.33
CA GLU A 252 -8.43 -0.19 10.80
C GLU A 252 -8.37 -0.09 12.35
N ASN A 253 -9.46 -0.45 13.07
CA ASN A 253 -9.48 -0.46 14.54
C ASN A 253 -8.59 -1.58 15.11
N GLN A 254 -8.64 -2.78 14.52
CA GLN A 254 -7.75 -3.90 14.83
C GLN A 254 -6.30 -3.58 14.48
N LYS A 255 -6.06 -2.92 13.35
CA LYS A 255 -4.72 -2.48 12.95
C LYS A 255 -4.13 -1.49 13.95
N LYS A 256 -4.94 -0.56 14.46
CA LYS A 256 -4.53 0.36 15.54
C LYS A 256 -4.08 -0.41 16.78
N TYR A 257 -4.86 -1.40 17.23
CA TYR A 257 -4.50 -2.25 18.36
C TYR A 257 -3.22 -3.04 18.08
N LEU A 258 -3.11 -3.67 16.92
CA LEU A 258 -1.92 -4.42 16.51
C LEU A 258 -0.65 -3.58 16.60
N PHE A 259 -0.63 -2.42 15.97
CA PHE A 259 0.57 -1.57 15.98
C PHE A 259 0.91 -1.02 17.37
N LYS A 260 -0.06 -0.72 18.21
CA LYS A 260 0.22 -0.32 19.60
C LYS A 260 0.91 -1.41 20.42
N ASN A 261 0.72 -2.67 20.05
CA ASN A 261 1.31 -3.82 20.72
C ASN A 261 2.52 -4.40 19.97
N THR A 262 2.98 -3.76 18.88
CA THR A 262 4.11 -4.21 18.07
C THR A 262 5.41 -3.54 18.51
N ASN A 263 6.48 -4.31 18.65
CA ASN A 263 7.82 -3.80 18.94
C ASN A 263 8.63 -3.53 17.66
N LEU A 264 8.43 -4.36 16.63
CA LEU A 264 9.22 -4.29 15.40
C LEU A 264 8.36 -4.74 14.20
N MET A 265 8.33 -3.94 13.15
CA MET A 265 7.75 -4.31 11.86
C MET A 265 8.82 -5.01 11.00
N VAL A 266 8.48 -6.16 10.43
CA VAL A 266 9.41 -6.90 9.57
C VAL A 266 8.71 -7.34 8.29
N MET A 267 9.21 -6.88 7.14
CA MET A 267 8.67 -7.30 5.84
C MET A 267 9.81 -7.36 4.80
N PRO A 268 10.67 -8.40 4.84
CA PRO A 268 11.82 -8.53 3.96
C PRO A 268 11.37 -8.96 2.56
N THR A 269 10.95 -8.00 1.76
CA THR A 269 10.43 -8.23 0.41
C THR A 269 11.49 -8.77 -0.53
N LEU A 270 11.18 -9.84 -1.27
CA LEU A 270 12.06 -10.41 -2.30
C LEU A 270 11.96 -9.62 -3.60
N ASP A 271 13.05 -9.52 -4.33
CA ASP A 271 13.03 -9.01 -5.70
C ASP A 271 12.45 -10.08 -6.65
N GLU A 272 11.25 -9.84 -7.10
CA GLU A 272 10.57 -10.63 -8.15
C GLU A 272 10.29 -9.79 -9.41
N SER A 273 11.09 -8.76 -9.67
CA SER A 273 10.95 -7.90 -10.86
C SER A 273 10.93 -8.70 -12.17
N LYS A 274 11.73 -9.76 -12.27
CA LYS A 274 11.72 -10.72 -13.39
C LYS A 274 10.38 -11.45 -13.57
N LYS A 275 9.58 -11.57 -12.51
CA LYS A 275 8.22 -12.13 -12.52
C LYS A 275 7.14 -11.06 -12.61
N ASN A 276 7.50 -9.83 -12.94
CA ASN A 276 6.62 -8.66 -13.00
C ASN A 276 5.95 -8.33 -11.65
N SER A 277 6.66 -8.54 -10.56
CA SER A 277 6.20 -8.22 -9.21
C SER A 277 7.28 -7.45 -8.47
N ILE A 278 6.95 -6.23 -8.02
CA ILE A 278 7.88 -5.33 -7.33
C ILE A 278 7.19 -4.58 -6.19
N GLU A 279 7.98 -4.15 -5.21
CA GLU A 279 7.50 -3.26 -4.16
C GLU A 279 7.72 -1.80 -4.60
N GLY A 280 6.63 -1.07 -4.83
CA GLY A 280 6.72 0.30 -5.28
C GLY A 280 7.14 1.28 -4.18
N PHE A 281 6.77 0.99 -2.92
CA PHE A 281 7.13 1.82 -1.77
C PHE A 281 7.06 1.05 -0.43
N GLY A 282 5.90 0.43 -0.12
CA GLY A 282 5.66 -0.27 1.14
C GLY A 282 4.94 0.61 2.18
N ILE A 283 3.67 0.95 1.92
CA ILE A 283 2.84 1.80 2.80
C ILE A 283 2.80 1.26 4.24
N ALA A 284 2.82 -0.06 4.43
CA ALA A 284 2.80 -0.68 5.75
C ALA A 284 3.96 -0.24 6.66
N TYR A 285 5.12 0.11 6.10
CA TYR A 285 6.22 0.69 6.89
C TYR A 285 5.88 2.08 7.44
N LEU A 286 5.17 2.89 6.66
CA LEU A 286 4.71 4.20 7.14
C LEU A 286 3.65 4.06 8.22
N GLU A 287 2.75 3.09 8.07
CA GLU A 287 1.72 2.79 9.05
C GLU A 287 2.36 2.37 10.39
N ALA A 288 3.39 1.52 10.37
CA ALA A 288 4.17 1.16 11.55
C ALA A 288 4.91 2.37 12.15
N ALA A 289 5.59 3.14 11.30
CA ALA A 289 6.34 4.32 11.71
C ALA A 289 5.45 5.40 12.36
N TYR A 290 4.18 5.53 11.97
CA TYR A 290 3.21 6.43 12.60
C TYR A 290 3.05 6.12 14.11
N TYR A 291 3.16 4.85 14.50
CA TYR A 291 3.13 4.40 15.89
C TYR A 291 4.52 4.42 16.56
N GLY A 292 5.55 4.85 15.88
CA GLY A 292 6.92 4.84 16.41
C GLY A 292 7.55 3.46 16.40
N ILE A 293 7.13 2.58 15.49
CA ILE A 293 7.66 1.23 15.32
C ILE A 293 8.73 1.26 14.25
N PRO A 294 9.99 0.88 14.54
CA PRO A 294 11.00 0.74 13.53
C PRO A 294 10.75 -0.48 12.64
N SER A 295 11.38 -0.53 11.47
CA SER A 295 11.16 -1.60 10.52
C SER A 295 12.45 -2.28 10.07
N ILE A 296 12.38 -3.60 9.80
CA ILE A 296 13.37 -4.29 8.97
C ILE A 296 12.76 -4.49 7.57
N ALA A 297 13.41 -3.95 6.57
CA ALA A 297 13.01 -4.02 5.16
C ALA A 297 14.18 -4.47 4.29
N SER A 298 13.91 -4.92 3.06
CA SER A 298 14.94 -5.26 2.10
C SER A 298 15.28 -4.09 1.19
N ASN A 299 16.47 -4.10 0.60
CA ASN A 299 16.90 -3.18 -0.44
C ASN A 299 16.27 -3.53 -1.80
N VAL A 300 14.94 -3.45 -1.90
CA VAL A 300 14.16 -3.86 -3.10
C VAL A 300 13.15 -2.80 -3.47
N GLY A 301 13.15 -2.39 -4.73
CA GLY A 301 12.20 -1.42 -5.25
C GLY A 301 12.25 -0.07 -4.51
N GLY A 302 11.09 0.44 -4.11
CA GLY A 302 10.96 1.70 -3.37
C GLY A 302 11.08 1.55 -1.84
N THR A 303 11.35 0.36 -1.30
CA THR A 303 11.41 0.16 0.16
C THR A 303 12.48 0.99 0.88
N PRO A 304 13.68 1.28 0.29
CA PRO A 304 14.67 2.16 0.92
C PRO A 304 14.23 3.62 1.03
N GLU A 305 13.15 4.01 0.34
CA GLU A 305 12.59 5.36 0.47
C GLU A 305 11.57 5.42 1.63
N ALA A 306 10.92 4.29 1.96
CA ALA A 306 10.02 4.17 3.10
C ALA A 306 10.78 3.97 4.42
N VAL A 307 11.86 3.16 4.41
CA VAL A 307 12.70 2.87 5.57
C VAL A 307 14.12 3.35 5.29
N ILE A 308 14.66 4.25 6.11
CA ILE A 308 16.03 4.73 5.99
C ILE A 308 16.92 3.90 6.93
N HIS A 309 17.94 3.27 6.35
CA HIS A 309 18.87 2.40 7.08
C HIS A 309 19.56 3.16 8.23
N ASN A 310 19.55 2.56 9.42
CA ASN A 310 20.10 3.11 10.67
C ASN A 310 19.47 4.45 11.13
N GLU A 311 18.41 4.92 10.49
CA GLU A 311 17.69 6.11 10.89
C GLU A 311 16.25 5.79 11.34
N THR A 312 15.48 5.09 10.50
CA THR A 312 14.08 4.73 10.79
C THR A 312 13.85 3.22 10.86
N GLY A 313 14.90 2.44 10.65
CA GLY A 313 14.90 0.99 10.64
C GLY A 313 16.20 0.43 10.07
N ILE A 314 16.16 -0.85 9.72
CA ILE A 314 17.28 -1.56 9.09
C ILE A 314 16.88 -1.99 7.68
N ILE A 315 17.74 -1.71 6.71
CA ILE A 315 17.64 -2.27 5.36
C ILE A 315 18.63 -3.42 5.26
N ILE A 316 18.13 -4.59 4.92
CA ILE A 316 18.95 -5.78 4.62
C ILE A 316 19.14 -5.90 3.10
N SER A 317 20.32 -6.27 2.68
CA SER A 317 20.65 -6.52 1.27
C SER A 317 20.42 -7.96 0.86
N ASP A 318 20.57 -8.89 1.81
CA ASP A 318 20.35 -10.31 1.64
C ASP A 318 19.53 -10.92 2.78
N MET A 319 18.77 -11.97 2.50
CA MET A 319 17.92 -12.63 3.50
C MET A 319 18.73 -13.32 4.63
N SER A 320 20.00 -13.63 4.40
CA SER A 320 20.90 -14.16 5.45
C SER A 320 21.14 -13.16 6.58
N GLU A 321 21.02 -11.86 6.32
CA GLU A 321 21.19 -10.79 7.31
C GLU A 321 19.99 -10.68 8.27
N LEU A 322 18.83 -11.24 7.90
CA LEU A 322 17.56 -11.04 8.63
C LEU A 322 17.65 -11.48 10.09
N TYR A 323 18.19 -12.68 10.34
CA TYR A 323 18.34 -13.21 11.70
C TYR A 323 19.22 -12.31 12.57
N ASN A 324 20.37 -11.89 12.05
CA ASN A 324 21.31 -11.05 12.79
C ASN A 324 20.71 -9.66 13.06
N SER A 325 20.05 -9.07 12.08
CA SER A 325 19.35 -7.77 12.23
C SER A 325 18.24 -7.83 13.27
N LEU A 326 17.45 -8.91 13.28
CA LEU A 326 16.43 -9.16 14.32
C LEU A 326 17.08 -9.26 15.70
N LYS A 327 18.09 -10.12 15.84
CA LYS A 327 18.79 -10.34 17.13
C LYS A 327 19.42 -9.05 17.66
N GLU A 328 20.08 -8.28 16.81
CA GLU A 328 20.68 -6.99 17.17
C GLU A 328 19.63 -6.01 17.72
N LEU A 329 18.52 -5.81 16.98
CA LEU A 329 17.50 -4.86 17.41
C LEU A 329 16.77 -5.31 18.68
N LEU A 330 16.50 -6.61 18.83
CA LEU A 330 15.78 -7.13 19.99
C LEU A 330 16.66 -7.10 21.25
N SER A 331 17.97 -7.27 21.14
CA SER A 331 18.91 -7.16 22.26
C SER A 331 19.19 -5.72 22.68
N ASN A 332 18.98 -4.74 21.79
CA ASN A 332 19.26 -3.33 22.05
C ASN A 332 17.97 -2.48 22.06
N LYS A 333 17.27 -2.49 23.19
CA LYS A 333 16.02 -1.72 23.35
C LYS A 333 16.20 -0.21 23.12
N SER A 334 17.37 0.35 23.48
CA SER A 334 17.66 1.77 23.25
C SER A 334 17.68 2.10 21.76
N LYS A 335 18.42 1.31 20.96
CA LYS A 335 18.47 1.44 19.51
C LYS A 335 17.10 1.25 18.85
N LEU A 336 16.35 0.24 19.31
CA LEU A 336 15.00 -0.04 18.82
C LEU A 336 14.07 1.18 19.03
N ASN A 337 14.08 1.76 20.23
CA ASN A 337 13.26 2.93 20.56
C ASN A 337 13.71 4.18 19.79
N GLU A 338 15.02 4.41 19.65
CA GLU A 338 15.58 5.54 18.90
C GLU A 338 15.12 5.51 17.44
N LEU A 339 15.28 4.35 16.77
CA LEU A 339 14.84 4.16 15.38
C LEU A 339 13.33 4.40 15.24
N GLY A 340 12.53 3.90 16.17
CA GLY A 340 11.08 4.09 16.18
C GLY A 340 10.68 5.55 16.34
N GLN A 341 11.32 6.30 17.24
CA GLN A 341 11.07 7.72 17.41
C GLN A 341 11.44 8.52 16.14
N LYS A 342 12.60 8.24 15.54
CA LYS A 342 13.01 8.86 14.28
C LYS A 342 12.05 8.54 13.14
N ALA A 343 11.56 7.29 13.07
CA ALA A 343 10.55 6.88 12.09
C ALA A 343 9.26 7.71 12.23
N LYS A 344 8.77 7.89 13.45
CA LYS A 344 7.59 8.72 13.74
C LYS A 344 7.78 10.19 13.37
N LEU A 345 8.93 10.76 13.69
CA LEU A 345 9.26 12.15 13.35
C LEU A 345 9.35 12.38 11.84
N LYS A 346 9.89 11.42 11.10
CA LYS A 346 9.99 11.51 9.63
C LYS A 346 8.60 11.62 8.99
N ILE A 347 7.65 10.79 9.41
CA ILE A 347 6.29 10.84 8.88
C ILE A 347 5.61 12.17 9.22
N GLY A 348 5.76 12.67 10.44
CA GLY A 348 5.24 13.98 10.83
C GLY A 348 5.76 15.12 9.95
N ARG A 349 7.03 15.07 9.53
CA ARG A 349 7.63 16.08 8.64
C ARG A 349 7.17 15.95 7.19
N ALA A 350 6.99 14.74 6.69
CA ALA A 350 6.44 14.51 5.35
C ALA A 350 5.01 15.05 5.24
N SER A 351 4.16 14.77 6.21
CA SER A 351 2.78 15.29 6.25
C SER A 351 2.69 16.82 6.36
N CYS A 352 3.74 17.51 6.86
CA CYS A 352 3.82 18.98 6.93
C CYS A 352 4.39 19.62 5.67
N ARG A 353 5.30 18.94 4.93
CA ARG A 353 5.92 19.52 3.71
C ARG A 353 5.02 19.43 2.48
N GLU A 354 4.08 18.51 2.44
CA GLU A 354 3.15 18.32 1.31
C GLU A 354 1.86 19.17 1.42
N ARG A 355 1.79 20.08 2.39
CA ARG A 355 0.68 21.04 2.54
C ARG A 355 0.96 22.41 1.94
N VAL A 356 1.97 22.53 1.08
CA VAL A 356 2.26 23.79 0.37
C VAL A 356 1.96 23.62 -1.11
#